data_e30ec74cdd785da888473235ed3287a1
#
_entry.id   e30ec74cdd785da888473235ed3287a1
#
_cell.length_a   1.000
_cell.length_b   1.000
_cell.length_c   1.000
_cell.angle_alpha   90.00
_cell.angle_beta   90.00
_cell.angle_gamma   90.00
#
_symmetry.space_group_name_H-M   'P 1'
#
loop_
_entity.id
_entity.type
_entity.pdbx_description
1 polymer ?
#
loop_
_entity_poly.entity_id
_entity_poly.type
_entity_poly.pdbx_seq_one_letter_code
_entity_poly.pdbx_strand_id
1 'polypeptide(L)'
;NAHQLFELNRYAIEKLGADTVSYSFLKGSSIQHSDFEVPYDDIHKNYKAYKYKKFDLIKEELEKIRDYNKKNNKYSFLHPNIFDLNNSSGKIDIDYINSIEHNKKYFKPCMSPWGSVHVNVDGKIFPCMSISIGNVKDKSLKEILEGEIFKKFKSFIKKEKTVSACNRCGYLKPVI
;
A
#
# COMPACT_ATOMS: atom_id res chain seq x y z
N ASN A 1 12.08 11.03 10.28
CA ASN A 1 12.76 11.98 9.34
C ASN A 1 11.78 12.66 8.36
N ALA A 2 10.48 12.76 8.76
CA ALA A 2 9.45 13.37 7.89
C ALA A 2 9.78 14.81 7.50
N HIS A 3 10.42 15.57 8.37
CA HIS A 3 10.87 16.97 8.12
C HIS A 3 12.00 17.10 7.09
N GLN A 4 12.53 16.02 6.58
CA GLN A 4 13.63 16.01 5.60
C GLN A 4 13.18 15.51 4.22
N LEU A 5 11.90 15.25 4.00
CA LEU A 5 11.43 14.65 2.75
C LEU A 5 11.76 15.52 1.54
N PHE A 6 11.55 16.83 1.64
CA PHE A 6 11.86 17.76 0.56
C PHE A 6 13.36 17.88 0.29
N GLU A 7 14.19 17.95 1.32
CA GLU A 7 15.64 17.98 1.17
C GLU A 7 16.16 16.69 0.55
N LEU A 8 15.65 15.54 0.97
CA LEU A 8 15.99 14.24 0.39
C LEU A 8 15.59 14.16 -1.09
N ASN A 9 14.41 14.70 -1.46
CA ASN A 9 14.00 14.79 -2.86
C ASN A 9 14.99 15.61 -3.68
N ARG A 10 15.32 16.79 -3.21
CA ARG A 10 16.29 17.66 -3.89
C ARG A 10 17.66 16.99 -4.01
N TYR A 11 18.15 16.42 -2.93
CA TYR A 11 19.44 15.72 -2.94
C TYR A 11 19.47 14.58 -3.96
N ALA A 12 18.42 13.75 -3.98
CA ALA A 12 18.32 12.66 -4.95
C ALA A 12 18.35 13.16 -6.39
N ILE A 13 17.63 14.22 -6.70
CA ILE A 13 17.53 14.75 -8.06
C ILE A 13 18.78 15.58 -8.42
N GLU A 14 19.19 16.53 -7.57
CA GLU A 14 20.22 17.52 -7.90
C GLU A 14 21.63 17.00 -7.70
N LYS A 15 21.86 16.11 -6.74
CA LYS A 15 23.19 15.61 -6.40
C LYS A 15 23.45 14.19 -6.89
N LEU A 16 22.45 13.31 -6.82
CA LEU A 16 22.60 11.93 -7.27
C LEU A 16 22.15 11.72 -8.73
N GLY A 17 21.55 12.72 -9.35
CA GLY A 17 21.09 12.64 -10.75
C GLY A 17 19.88 11.70 -10.94
N ALA A 18 19.07 11.49 -9.92
CA ALA A 18 17.88 10.67 -10.05
C ALA A 18 16.84 11.31 -10.99
N ASP A 19 16.33 10.55 -11.94
CA ASP A 19 15.24 10.99 -12.82
C ASP A 19 13.92 11.10 -12.09
N THR A 20 13.68 10.18 -11.15
CA THR A 20 12.44 10.10 -10.37
C THR A 20 12.71 9.70 -8.92
N VAL A 21 11.82 10.14 -8.02
CA VAL A 21 11.85 9.74 -6.61
C VAL A 21 10.51 9.10 -6.25
N SER A 22 10.54 7.95 -5.58
CA SER A 22 9.33 7.24 -5.14
C SER A 22 9.22 7.24 -3.63
N TYR A 23 8.05 7.60 -3.13
CA TYR A 23 7.71 7.61 -1.70
C TYR A 23 6.65 6.56 -1.41
N SER A 24 6.80 5.92 -0.27
CA SER A 24 5.77 5.04 0.25
C SER A 24 5.46 5.42 1.68
N PHE A 25 4.16 5.51 2.01
CA PHE A 25 3.78 5.58 3.41
C PHE A 25 4.19 4.30 4.12
N LEU A 26 4.64 4.43 5.37
CA LEU A 26 4.80 3.27 6.22
C LEU A 26 3.46 2.54 6.29
N LYS A 27 3.46 1.27 5.95
CA LYS A 27 2.23 0.49 5.83
C LYS A 27 1.51 0.41 7.17
N GLY A 28 0.18 0.34 7.10
CA GLY A 28 -0.68 0.55 8.26
C GLY A 28 -0.70 -0.54 9.30
N SER A 29 -0.11 -1.71 9.03
CA SER A 29 0.01 -2.77 10.02
C SER A 29 1.41 -3.34 10.02
N SER A 30 1.86 -3.81 11.19
CA SER A 30 3.11 -4.54 11.36
C SER A 30 3.17 -5.85 10.55
N ILE A 31 2.04 -6.26 10.00
CA ILE A 31 1.86 -7.53 9.29
C ILE A 31 2.18 -7.39 7.79
N GLN A 32 2.10 -6.18 7.24
CA GLN A 32 2.47 -5.96 5.85
C GLN A 32 3.98 -6.07 5.68
N HIS A 33 4.44 -6.98 4.86
CA HIS A 33 5.84 -7.35 4.64
C HIS A 33 6.56 -7.92 5.87
N SER A 34 5.82 -8.37 6.86
CA SER A 34 6.43 -9.09 7.95
C SER A 34 6.39 -10.59 7.66
N ASP A 35 7.29 -11.32 8.27
CA ASP A 35 7.27 -12.77 8.30
C ASP A 35 6.09 -13.33 9.10
N PHE A 36 5.21 -12.45 9.58
CA PHE A 36 4.01 -12.80 10.32
C PHE A 36 2.88 -13.08 9.36
N GLU A 37 2.50 -14.32 9.32
CA GLU A 37 1.33 -14.81 8.63
C GLU A 37 0.07 -14.29 9.32
N VAL A 38 -0.86 -13.72 8.54
CA VAL A 38 -2.24 -13.58 8.98
C VAL A 38 -3.00 -14.76 8.41
N PRO A 39 -3.46 -15.70 9.23
CA PRO A 39 -4.36 -16.74 8.77
C PRO A 39 -5.60 -16.12 8.15
N TYR A 40 -6.17 -16.79 7.15
CA TYR A 40 -7.38 -16.30 6.50
C TYR A 40 -8.50 -16.02 7.51
N ASP A 41 -8.63 -16.83 8.55
CA ASP A 41 -9.65 -16.68 9.59
C ASP A 41 -9.49 -15.39 10.42
N ASP A 42 -8.31 -14.79 10.41
CA ASP A 42 -8.01 -13.53 11.10
C ASP A 42 -8.16 -12.30 10.20
N ILE A 43 -8.56 -12.48 8.95
CA ILE A 43 -8.70 -11.39 7.95
C ILE A 43 -9.68 -10.29 8.41
N HIS A 44 -10.62 -10.65 9.27
CA HIS A 44 -11.64 -9.75 9.83
C HIS A 44 -11.18 -9.02 11.09
N LYS A 45 -10.05 -9.40 11.68
CA LYS A 45 -9.56 -8.72 12.88
C LYS A 45 -9.10 -7.32 12.52
N ASN A 46 -9.56 -6.35 13.29
CA ASN A 46 -9.10 -4.96 13.19
C ASN A 46 -7.68 -4.88 13.74
N TYR A 47 -6.70 -4.97 12.84
CA TYR A 47 -5.32 -4.66 13.20
C TYR A 47 -5.21 -3.16 13.46
N LYS A 48 -4.63 -2.79 14.61
CA LYS A 48 -4.36 -1.38 14.91
C LYS A 48 -3.36 -0.85 13.89
N ALA A 49 -3.85 -0.04 12.97
CA ALA A 49 -2.98 0.68 12.04
C ALA A 49 -2.15 1.70 12.81
N TYR A 50 -0.87 1.83 12.46
CA TYR A 50 -0.07 2.93 12.96
C TYR A 50 -0.68 4.25 12.52
N LYS A 51 -0.94 5.15 13.48
CA LYS A 51 -1.36 6.52 13.17
C LYS A 51 -0.14 7.41 13.01
N TYR A 52 -0.11 8.19 11.97
CA TYR A 52 0.90 9.23 11.83
C TYR A 52 0.63 10.35 12.85
N LYS A 53 1.61 10.61 13.72
CA LYS A 53 1.48 11.63 14.78
C LYS A 53 1.73 13.06 14.28
N LYS A 54 2.49 13.24 13.18
CA LYS A 54 2.90 14.54 12.62
C LYS A 54 2.53 14.62 11.15
N PHE A 55 1.25 14.38 10.86
CA PHE A 55 0.81 14.31 9.47
C PHE A 55 0.89 15.66 8.76
N ASP A 56 0.59 16.76 9.46
CA ASP A 56 0.67 18.10 8.88
C ASP A 56 2.08 18.40 8.35
N LEU A 57 3.11 17.99 9.10
CA LEU A 57 4.49 18.11 8.66
C LEU A 57 4.76 17.30 7.38
N ILE A 58 4.24 16.07 7.29
CA ILE A 58 4.37 15.25 6.08
C ILE A 58 3.68 15.93 4.91
N LYS A 59 2.50 16.46 5.14
CA LYS A 59 1.72 17.19 4.13
C LYS A 59 2.48 18.40 3.60
N GLU A 60 3.02 19.24 4.48
CA GLU A 60 3.83 20.40 4.10
C GLU A 60 5.03 20.00 3.24
N GLU A 61 5.73 18.94 3.63
CA GLU A 61 6.89 18.45 2.87
C GLU A 61 6.48 17.91 1.48
N LEU A 62 5.36 17.19 1.38
CA LEU A 62 4.83 16.72 0.10
C LEU A 62 4.37 17.88 -0.80
N GLU A 63 3.82 18.94 -0.23
CA GLU A 63 3.46 20.15 -0.96
C GLU A 63 4.70 20.86 -1.51
N LYS A 64 5.77 20.98 -0.73
CA LYS A 64 7.07 21.50 -1.21
C LYS A 64 7.64 20.68 -2.34
N ILE A 65 7.55 19.35 -2.26
CA ILE A 65 8.00 18.44 -3.33
C ILE A 65 7.18 18.68 -4.62
N ARG A 66 5.87 18.77 -4.50
CA ARG A 66 4.99 19.06 -5.64
C ARG A 66 5.35 20.38 -6.33
N ASP A 67 5.52 21.44 -5.55
CA ASP A 67 5.82 22.77 -6.09
C ASP A 67 7.21 22.79 -6.76
N TYR A 68 8.19 22.10 -6.18
CA TYR A 68 9.50 21.90 -6.77
C TYR A 68 9.42 21.12 -8.09
N ASN A 69 8.70 20.01 -8.11
CA ASN A 69 8.54 19.18 -9.31
C ASN A 69 7.90 19.98 -10.45
N LYS A 70 6.84 20.70 -10.15
CA LYS A 70 6.16 21.57 -11.14
C LYS A 70 7.09 22.65 -11.70
N LYS A 71 7.85 23.32 -10.83
CA LYS A 71 8.77 24.40 -11.23
C LYS A 71 9.93 23.89 -12.07
N ASN A 72 10.43 22.69 -11.79
CA ASN A 72 11.65 22.14 -12.39
C ASN A 72 11.39 21.02 -13.40
N ASN A 73 10.13 20.79 -13.77
CA ASN A 73 9.72 19.69 -14.66
C ASN A 73 10.28 18.33 -14.20
N LYS A 74 10.13 18.03 -12.91
CA LYS A 74 10.58 16.78 -12.28
C LYS A 74 9.38 15.93 -11.89
N TYR A 75 9.63 14.65 -11.62
CA TYR A 75 8.58 13.68 -11.28
C TYR A 75 8.87 12.94 -10.00
N SER A 76 7.85 12.77 -9.18
CA SER A 76 7.90 11.92 -8.00
C SER A 76 6.61 11.12 -7.87
N PHE A 77 6.70 9.94 -7.27
CA PHE A 77 5.56 9.04 -7.08
C PHE A 77 5.28 8.87 -5.59
N LEU A 78 4.01 8.82 -5.24
CA LEU A 78 3.54 8.52 -3.89
C LEU A 78 2.71 7.24 -3.91
N HIS A 79 3.01 6.30 -3.02
CA HIS A 79 2.28 5.06 -2.87
C HIS A 79 1.66 4.91 -1.47
N PRO A 80 0.35 4.66 -1.36
CA PRO A 80 -0.65 4.71 -2.42
C PRO A 80 -0.76 6.13 -3.02
N ASN A 81 -1.19 6.22 -4.28
CA ASN A 81 -1.35 7.51 -4.95
C ASN A 81 -2.61 8.22 -4.43
N ILE A 82 -2.49 8.84 -3.27
CA ILE A 82 -3.55 9.63 -2.62
C ILE A 82 -3.36 11.13 -2.82
N PHE A 83 -2.25 11.53 -3.42
CA PHE A 83 -1.89 12.90 -3.71
C PHE A 83 -0.95 12.92 -4.91
N ASP A 84 -1.32 13.69 -5.92
CA ASP A 84 -0.46 13.88 -7.09
C ASP A 84 0.68 14.84 -6.76
N LEU A 85 1.90 14.34 -6.76
CA LEU A 85 3.11 15.12 -6.50
C LEU A 85 3.58 15.95 -7.72
N ASN A 86 2.85 15.88 -8.84
CA ASN A 86 3.31 16.52 -10.07
C ASN A 86 2.40 17.66 -10.51
N ASN A 87 1.07 17.52 -10.48
CA ASN A 87 0.18 18.47 -11.12
C ASN A 87 -1.09 18.88 -10.37
N SER A 88 -1.53 18.16 -9.34
CA SER A 88 -2.85 18.41 -8.77
C SER A 88 -2.84 19.40 -7.62
N SER A 89 -3.97 20.10 -7.48
CA SER A 89 -4.28 20.98 -6.35
C SER A 89 -5.00 20.25 -5.19
N GLY A 90 -5.08 18.93 -5.23
CA GLY A 90 -5.81 18.14 -4.24
C GLY A 90 -5.26 18.30 -2.83
N LYS A 91 -6.16 18.38 -1.85
CA LYS A 91 -5.77 18.33 -0.43
C LYS A 91 -5.51 16.87 -0.04
N ILE A 92 -4.42 16.64 0.66
CA ILE A 92 -4.17 15.36 1.31
C ILE A 92 -5.11 15.27 2.53
N ASP A 93 -5.95 14.25 2.52
CA ASP A 93 -6.82 13.95 3.65
C ASP A 93 -6.17 12.86 4.51
N ILE A 94 -5.90 13.19 5.78
CA ILE A 94 -5.28 12.25 6.71
C ILE A 94 -6.18 11.06 7.03
N ASP A 95 -7.49 11.24 7.06
CA ASP A 95 -8.43 10.16 7.34
C ASP A 95 -8.40 9.12 6.24
N TYR A 96 -8.12 9.53 5.04
CA TYR A 96 -7.90 8.69 3.88
C TYR A 96 -6.76 7.68 4.07
N ILE A 97 -5.70 8.07 4.78
CA ILE A 97 -4.53 7.21 5.03
C ILE A 97 -4.77 6.25 6.20
N ASN A 98 -5.61 6.65 7.14
CA ASN A 98 -5.77 5.96 8.42
C ASN A 98 -7.09 5.17 8.54
N SER A 99 -8.02 5.31 7.60
CA SER A 99 -9.35 4.71 7.67
C SER A 99 -9.59 3.67 6.58
N ILE A 100 -10.01 2.47 6.99
CA ILE A 100 -10.46 1.42 6.08
C ILE A 100 -11.73 1.81 5.34
N GLU A 101 -12.66 2.44 6.02
CA GLU A 101 -13.92 2.87 5.40
C GLU A 101 -13.65 3.90 4.31
N HIS A 102 -12.68 4.77 4.52
CA HIS A 102 -12.18 5.68 3.52
C HIS A 102 -11.61 4.93 2.31
N ASN A 103 -10.80 3.89 2.55
CA ASN A 103 -10.24 3.07 1.48
C ASN A 103 -11.33 2.38 0.66
N LYS A 104 -12.39 1.87 1.28
CA LYS A 104 -13.54 1.28 0.58
C LYS A 104 -14.22 2.27 -0.37
N LYS A 105 -14.29 3.55 0.00
CA LYS A 105 -14.91 4.61 -0.78
C LYS A 105 -14.06 5.05 -1.97
N TYR A 106 -12.76 5.22 -1.76
CA TYR A 106 -11.88 5.90 -2.71
C TYR A 106 -10.98 4.97 -3.53
N PHE A 107 -10.92 3.68 -3.20
CA PHE A 107 -10.15 2.72 -3.97
C PHE A 107 -11.00 1.66 -4.64
N LYS A 108 -10.56 1.24 -5.81
CA LYS A 108 -11.12 0.08 -6.51
C LYS A 108 -10.80 -1.20 -5.72
N PRO A 109 -11.62 -2.26 -5.87
CA PRO A 109 -11.26 -3.57 -5.34
C PRO A 109 -9.86 -3.96 -5.81
N CYS A 110 -9.05 -4.51 -4.90
CA CYS A 110 -7.72 -4.96 -5.25
C CYS A 110 -7.80 -6.17 -6.17
N MET A 111 -7.18 -6.09 -7.35
CA MET A 111 -7.14 -7.18 -8.33
C MET A 111 -5.90 -8.07 -8.22
N SER A 112 -4.97 -7.76 -7.30
CA SER A 112 -3.75 -8.56 -7.11
C SER A 112 -4.03 -10.06 -6.93
N PRO A 113 -5.03 -10.49 -6.15
CA PRO A 113 -5.31 -11.92 -5.97
C PRO A 113 -5.75 -12.68 -7.23
N TRP A 114 -6.06 -11.97 -8.32
CA TRP A 114 -6.42 -12.58 -9.60
C TRP A 114 -5.26 -12.63 -10.60
N GLY A 115 -4.21 -11.85 -10.35
CA GLY A 115 -3.09 -11.72 -11.29
C GLY A 115 -1.78 -12.32 -10.80
N SER A 116 -1.59 -12.45 -9.48
CA SER A 116 -0.32 -12.91 -8.93
C SER A 116 -0.45 -13.51 -7.53
N VAL A 117 0.50 -14.37 -7.21
CA VAL A 117 0.75 -14.84 -5.84
C VAL A 117 2.24 -14.77 -5.56
N HIS A 118 2.59 -14.58 -4.31
CA HIS A 118 3.97 -14.65 -3.83
C HIS A 118 4.18 -15.96 -3.10
N VAL A 119 5.29 -16.62 -3.37
CA VAL A 119 5.77 -17.79 -2.64
C VAL A 119 6.95 -17.32 -1.80
N ASN A 120 6.82 -17.43 -0.49
CA ASN A 120 7.90 -17.05 0.41
C ASN A 120 8.92 -18.19 0.54
N VAL A 121 10.09 -17.88 1.10
CA VAL A 121 11.19 -18.86 1.28
C VAL A 121 10.81 -20.05 2.17
N ASP A 122 9.85 -19.86 3.06
CA ASP A 122 9.30 -20.92 3.92
C ASP A 122 8.21 -21.76 3.22
N GLY A 123 7.88 -21.44 1.96
CA GLY A 123 6.88 -22.13 1.14
C GLY A 123 5.46 -21.59 1.30
N LYS A 124 5.23 -20.57 2.12
CA LYS A 124 3.89 -19.97 2.27
C LYS A 124 3.47 -19.22 1.01
N ILE A 125 2.17 -19.30 0.70
CA ILE A 125 1.57 -18.69 -0.48
C ILE A 125 0.75 -17.49 -0.06
N PHE A 126 1.06 -16.34 -0.65
CA PHE A 126 0.43 -15.05 -0.38
C PHE A 126 -0.23 -14.48 -1.65
N PRO A 127 -1.56 -14.39 -1.72
CA PRO A 127 -2.27 -13.67 -2.79
C PRO A 127 -2.17 -12.16 -2.64
N CYS A 128 -1.74 -11.70 -1.50
CA CYS A 128 -1.35 -10.33 -1.20
C CYS A 128 -0.22 -10.35 -0.16
N MET A 129 0.43 -9.24 0.09
CA MET A 129 1.62 -9.17 0.95
C MET A 129 1.38 -9.47 2.45
N SER A 130 0.16 -9.79 2.85
CA SER A 130 -0.17 -9.91 4.28
C SER A 130 -0.92 -11.18 4.66
N ILE A 131 -1.54 -11.85 3.72
CA ILE A 131 -2.48 -12.94 4.00
C ILE A 131 -1.99 -14.22 3.33
N SER A 132 -1.69 -15.23 4.15
CA SER A 132 -1.34 -16.56 3.67
C SER A 132 -2.59 -17.41 3.44
N ILE A 133 -2.56 -18.20 2.37
CA ILE A 133 -3.65 -19.12 1.99
C ILE A 133 -3.21 -20.58 2.00
N GLY A 134 -1.99 -20.88 2.35
CA GLY A 134 -1.45 -22.24 2.43
C GLY A 134 0.07 -22.28 2.25
N ASN A 135 0.62 -23.50 2.23
CA ASN A 135 2.04 -23.75 2.07
C ASN A 135 2.29 -24.86 1.04
N VAL A 136 3.24 -24.64 0.12
CA VAL A 136 3.61 -25.63 -0.92
C VAL A 136 4.30 -26.87 -0.34
N LYS A 137 4.69 -26.86 0.90
CA LYS A 137 5.18 -28.06 1.61
C LYS A 137 4.05 -29.03 1.96
N ASP A 138 2.83 -28.52 2.11
CA ASP A 138 1.66 -29.30 2.53
C ASP A 138 0.80 -29.74 1.36
N LYS A 139 0.70 -28.88 0.33
CA LYS A 139 -0.16 -29.09 -0.86
C LYS A 139 0.52 -28.49 -2.10
N SER A 140 0.24 -29.02 -3.26
CA SER A 140 0.71 -28.41 -4.50
C SER A 140 0.16 -26.99 -4.67
N LEU A 141 0.89 -26.13 -5.37
CA LEU A 141 0.45 -24.78 -5.69
C LEU A 141 -0.94 -24.77 -6.36
N LYS A 142 -1.19 -25.72 -7.26
CA LYS A 142 -2.47 -25.87 -7.94
C LYS A 142 -3.62 -26.10 -6.94
N GLU A 143 -3.45 -27.07 -6.05
CA GLU A 143 -4.46 -27.38 -5.03
C GLU A 143 -4.75 -26.17 -4.10
N ILE A 144 -3.72 -25.40 -3.76
CA ILE A 144 -3.90 -24.17 -2.94
C ILE A 144 -4.68 -23.12 -3.72
N LEU A 145 -4.33 -22.88 -4.99
CA LEU A 145 -5.00 -21.86 -5.83
C LEU A 145 -6.42 -22.24 -6.25
N GLU A 146 -6.72 -23.51 -6.36
CA GLU A 146 -8.08 -24.04 -6.63
C GLU A 146 -8.87 -24.30 -5.34
N GLY A 147 -8.22 -24.17 -4.19
CA GLY A 147 -8.77 -24.48 -2.88
C GLY A 147 -9.82 -23.48 -2.37
N GLU A 148 -10.62 -23.94 -1.41
CA GLU A 148 -11.71 -23.15 -0.83
C GLU A 148 -11.25 -21.89 -0.12
N ILE A 149 -10.09 -21.92 0.53
CA ILE A 149 -9.53 -20.74 1.24
C ILE A 149 -9.30 -19.60 0.24
N PHE A 150 -8.67 -19.89 -0.90
CA PHE A 150 -8.41 -18.86 -1.91
C PHE A 150 -9.70 -18.38 -2.60
N LYS A 151 -10.66 -19.25 -2.85
CA LYS A 151 -11.97 -18.86 -3.38
C LYS A 151 -12.71 -17.93 -2.41
N LYS A 152 -12.75 -18.29 -1.12
CA LYS A 152 -13.34 -17.46 -0.06
C LYS A 152 -12.65 -16.11 0.05
N PHE A 153 -11.29 -16.07 0.01
CA PHE A 153 -10.52 -14.84 0.02
C PHE A 153 -10.87 -13.92 -1.15
N LYS A 154 -10.89 -14.45 -2.38
CA LYS A 154 -11.29 -13.68 -3.57
C LYS A 154 -12.72 -13.16 -3.48
N SER A 155 -13.64 -13.98 -3.01
CA SER A 155 -15.04 -13.59 -2.79
C SER A 155 -15.15 -12.46 -1.77
N PHE A 156 -14.38 -12.55 -0.68
CA PHE A 156 -14.31 -11.51 0.34
C PHE A 156 -13.81 -10.18 -0.23
N ILE A 157 -12.67 -10.18 -0.94
CA ILE A 157 -12.14 -8.95 -1.57
C ILE A 157 -13.12 -8.37 -2.59
N LYS A 158 -13.82 -9.22 -3.34
CA LYS A 158 -14.83 -8.76 -4.30
C LYS A 158 -15.99 -8.05 -3.61
N LYS A 159 -16.41 -8.53 -2.44
CA LYS A 159 -17.52 -7.95 -1.65
C LYS A 159 -17.08 -6.72 -0.86
N GLU A 160 -16.02 -6.84 -0.09
CA GLU A 160 -15.57 -5.80 0.87
C GLU A 160 -14.58 -4.80 0.26
N LYS A 161 -14.10 -5.06 -0.96
CA LYS A 161 -13.10 -4.27 -1.72
C LYS A 161 -11.70 -4.29 -1.10
N THR A 162 -11.61 -4.12 0.20
CA THR A 162 -10.34 -4.06 0.96
C THR A 162 -10.47 -4.84 2.27
N VAL A 163 -9.31 -5.14 2.85
CA VAL A 163 -9.18 -5.68 4.21
C VAL A 163 -8.33 -4.71 5.05
N SER A 164 -8.32 -4.89 6.38
CA SER A 164 -7.53 -4.02 7.27
C SER A 164 -6.05 -3.96 6.91
N ALA A 165 -5.49 -5.05 6.42
CA ALA A 165 -4.11 -5.11 5.94
C ALA A 165 -3.87 -4.28 4.66
N CYS A 166 -4.90 -3.84 3.96
CA CYS A 166 -4.77 -3.00 2.76
C CYS A 166 -4.45 -1.53 3.08
N ASN A 167 -4.59 -1.11 4.33
CA ASN A 167 -4.36 0.28 4.68
C ASN A 167 -2.95 0.73 4.26
N ARG A 168 -2.86 1.79 3.47
CA ARG A 168 -1.62 2.32 2.87
C ARG A 168 -0.87 1.33 1.97
N CYS A 169 -1.55 0.33 1.44
CA CYS A 169 -0.95 -0.60 0.50
C CYS A 169 -0.69 0.09 -0.85
N GLY A 170 0.53 -0.04 -1.38
CA GLY A 170 0.92 0.55 -2.67
C GLY A 170 0.20 -0.04 -3.89
N TYR A 171 -0.47 -1.18 -3.74
CA TYR A 171 -1.28 -1.79 -4.79
C TYR A 171 -2.71 -1.23 -4.90
N LEU A 172 -3.12 -0.39 -3.96
CA LEU A 172 -4.42 0.27 -4.03
C LEU A 172 -4.48 1.25 -5.21
N LYS A 173 -5.52 1.15 -6.01
CA LYS A 173 -5.78 2.03 -7.15
C LYS A 173 -6.96 2.93 -6.83
N PRO A 174 -6.82 4.26 -6.91
CA PRO A 174 -7.93 5.17 -6.66
C PRO A 174 -9.08 4.94 -7.63
N VAL A 175 -10.28 5.25 -7.17
CA VAL A 175 -11.45 5.45 -8.03
C VAL A 175 -11.28 6.83 -8.63
N ILE A 176 -10.94 6.88 -9.92
CA ILE A 176 -10.86 8.13 -10.70
C ILE A 176 -12.25 8.43 -11.24
#